data_55d023991a0a4bdb2b8859945c0b7494
#
_entry.id   55d023991a0a4bdb2b8859945c0b7494
#
_cell.length_a   1.000
_cell.length_b   1.000
_cell.length_c   1.000
_cell.angle_alpha   90.00
_cell.angle_beta   90.00
_cell.angle_gamma   90.00
#
_symmetry.space_group_name_H-M   'P 1'
#
loop_
_entity.id
_entity.type
_entity.pdbx_description
1 polymer ?
#
loop_
_entity_poly.entity_id
_entity_poly.type
_entity_poly.pdbx_seq_one_letter_code
_entity_poly.pdbx_strand_id
1 'polypeptide(L)'
;MPKKIPWQMDFPPWSETNGFGISHLKVGDEVEPHFHDCNEYWIIISGQGEAISEGQPYHLGPGDMLLTEAGQYHSLEVTEDMVSVYYYGVMPEHGRWSHLHEGVDLPWAEHLASIAVKAAQ
;
A
#
# COMPACT_ATOMS: atom_id res chain seq x y z
N MET A 1 -21.43 -16.79 -3.45
CA MET A 1 -21.70 -16.65 -2.00
C MET A 1 -20.90 -15.51 -1.42
N PRO A 2 -21.53 -14.60 -0.65
CA PRO A 2 -20.77 -13.60 0.07
C PRO A 2 -19.82 -14.26 1.07
N LYS A 3 -18.69 -13.59 1.34
CA LYS A 3 -17.76 -14.05 2.36
C LYS A 3 -17.46 -12.91 3.33
N LYS A 4 -17.68 -13.18 4.64
CA LYS A 4 -17.22 -12.28 5.69
C LYS A 4 -15.75 -12.58 5.95
N ILE A 5 -14.91 -11.55 5.94
CA ILE A 5 -13.47 -11.70 6.16
C ILE A 5 -13.18 -11.49 7.65
N PRO A 6 -12.91 -12.56 8.43
CA PRO A 6 -12.57 -12.46 9.85
C PRO A 6 -11.13 -11.99 10.07
N TRP A 7 -10.32 -12.07 9.03
CA TRP A 7 -8.92 -11.67 9.05
C TRP A 7 -8.56 -10.93 7.77
N GLN A 8 -7.85 -9.82 7.89
CA GLN A 8 -7.59 -8.88 6.79
C GLN A 8 -6.83 -9.46 5.59
N MET A 9 -6.30 -10.66 5.69
CA MET A 9 -5.57 -11.33 4.61
C MET A 9 -6.27 -12.61 4.12
N ASP A 10 -7.46 -12.90 4.63
CA ASP A 10 -8.18 -14.14 4.31
C ASP A 10 -9.22 -13.92 3.19
N PHE A 11 -8.73 -13.63 1.99
CA PHE A 11 -9.57 -13.34 0.84
C PHE A 11 -9.77 -14.57 -0.04
N PRO A 12 -10.99 -14.77 -0.58
CA PRO A 12 -11.24 -15.87 -1.51
C PRO A 12 -10.54 -15.62 -2.85
N PRO A 13 -10.26 -16.68 -3.64
CA PRO A 13 -9.54 -16.54 -4.91
C PRO A 13 -10.20 -15.63 -5.94
N TRP A 14 -11.52 -15.44 -5.87
CA TRP A 14 -12.24 -14.59 -6.82
C TRP A 14 -12.14 -13.10 -6.48
N SER A 15 -11.60 -12.74 -5.32
CA SER A 15 -11.51 -11.34 -4.90
C SER A 15 -10.45 -10.58 -5.72
N GLU A 16 -10.79 -9.35 -6.08
CA GLU A 16 -9.86 -8.42 -6.74
C GLU A 16 -9.02 -7.63 -5.73
N THR A 17 -9.21 -7.90 -4.43
CA THR A 17 -8.41 -7.34 -3.33
C THR A 17 -7.86 -8.47 -2.48
N ASN A 18 -6.67 -8.26 -1.91
CA ASN A 18 -5.95 -9.29 -1.16
C ASN A 18 -5.70 -8.96 0.30
N GLY A 19 -6.03 -7.77 0.74
CA GLY A 19 -5.79 -7.37 2.11
C GLY A 19 -6.33 -6.00 2.39
N PHE A 20 -6.57 -5.70 3.66
CA PHE A 20 -7.02 -4.38 4.08
C PHE A 20 -6.56 -4.11 5.51
N GLY A 21 -6.65 -2.86 5.93
CA GLY A 21 -6.42 -2.48 7.31
C GLY A 21 -7.10 -1.17 7.65
N ILE A 22 -7.22 -0.92 8.94
CA ILE A 22 -7.70 0.35 9.47
C ILE A 22 -6.52 1.00 10.19
N SER A 23 -6.22 2.24 9.81
CA SER A 23 -5.08 2.97 10.36
C SER A 23 -5.57 4.11 11.25
N HIS A 24 -4.96 4.23 12.42
CA HIS A 24 -5.16 5.33 13.36
C HIS A 24 -3.82 6.04 13.52
N LEU A 25 -3.70 7.22 12.92
CA LEU A 25 -2.47 8.01 12.95
C LEU A 25 -2.71 9.32 13.68
N LYS A 26 -1.70 9.79 14.38
CA LYS A 26 -1.75 11.04 15.15
C LYS A 26 -0.95 12.13 14.46
N VAL A 27 -1.29 13.38 14.77
CA VAL A 27 -0.52 14.54 14.31
C VAL A 27 0.96 14.32 14.59
N GLY A 28 1.78 14.52 13.55
CA GLY A 28 3.22 14.31 13.61
C GLY A 28 3.67 12.92 13.25
N ASP A 29 2.75 11.95 13.14
CA ASP A 29 3.10 10.65 12.61
C ASP A 29 3.45 10.78 11.14
N GLU A 30 4.41 9.98 10.72
CA GLU A 30 4.87 9.93 9.33
C GLU A 30 4.85 8.50 8.84
N VAL A 31 4.42 8.33 7.59
CA VAL A 31 4.66 7.09 6.85
C VAL A 31 5.84 7.39 5.93
N GLU A 32 6.96 6.70 6.16
CA GLU A 32 8.18 6.91 5.41
C GLU A 32 7.99 6.60 3.92
N PRO A 33 8.78 7.21 3.01
CA PRO A 33 8.72 6.89 1.60
C PRO A 33 8.97 5.40 1.35
N HIS A 34 8.05 4.76 0.65
CA HIS A 34 8.13 3.33 0.34
C HIS A 34 7.27 3.01 -0.89
N PHE A 35 7.38 1.77 -1.38
CA PHE A 35 6.53 1.25 -2.44
C PHE A 35 6.04 -0.16 -2.10
N HIS A 36 5.09 -0.66 -2.87
CA HIS A 36 4.55 -2.00 -2.73
C HIS A 36 4.60 -2.77 -4.06
N ASP A 37 4.54 -4.07 -3.98
CA ASP A 37 4.45 -4.94 -5.17
C ASP A 37 3.01 -5.11 -5.69
N CYS A 38 2.04 -4.45 -5.06
CA CYS A 38 0.65 -4.42 -5.48
C CYS A 38 0.09 -3.00 -5.44
N ASN A 39 -1.07 -2.81 -6.06
CA ASN A 39 -1.77 -1.52 -5.97
C ASN A 39 -2.30 -1.33 -4.55
N GLU A 40 -2.31 -0.09 -4.08
CA GLU A 40 -2.89 0.27 -2.79
C GLU A 40 -3.96 1.34 -2.97
N TYR A 41 -5.03 1.20 -2.22
CA TYR A 41 -6.18 2.11 -2.22
C TYR A 41 -6.38 2.60 -0.79
N TRP A 42 -6.38 3.90 -0.59
CA TRP A 42 -6.39 4.48 0.74
C TRP A 42 -7.50 5.53 0.86
N ILE A 43 -8.47 5.27 1.75
CA ILE A 43 -9.64 6.12 1.97
C ILE A 43 -9.50 6.83 3.32
N ILE A 44 -9.60 8.16 3.32
CA ILE A 44 -9.54 8.95 4.55
C ILE A 44 -10.95 9.08 5.12
N ILE A 45 -11.13 8.60 6.35
CA ILE A 45 -12.41 8.67 7.07
C ILE A 45 -12.49 9.98 7.85
N SER A 46 -11.42 10.35 8.56
CA SER A 46 -11.34 11.59 9.34
C SER A 46 -9.89 12.06 9.41
N GLY A 47 -9.72 13.35 9.71
CA GLY A 47 -8.38 13.93 9.81
C GLY A 47 -7.83 14.44 8.49
N GLN A 48 -6.59 14.91 8.52
CA GLN A 48 -5.92 15.56 7.39
C GLN A 48 -4.47 15.09 7.30
N GLY A 49 -3.95 15.05 6.10
CA GLY A 49 -2.55 14.74 5.86
C GLY A 49 -2.06 15.23 4.51
N GLU A 50 -0.74 15.24 4.36
CA GLU A 50 -0.08 15.56 3.10
C GLU A 50 0.69 14.34 2.62
N ALA A 51 0.31 13.82 1.46
CA ALA A 51 1.01 12.71 0.83
C ALA A 51 1.91 13.23 -0.28
N ILE A 52 3.01 12.53 -0.49
CA ILE A 52 3.87 12.77 -1.67
C ILE A 52 3.98 11.44 -2.39
N SER A 53 3.65 11.43 -3.68
CA SER A 53 3.81 10.25 -4.51
C SER A 53 4.44 10.65 -5.83
N GLU A 54 5.53 9.99 -6.19
CA GLU A 54 6.29 10.28 -7.42
C GLU A 54 6.65 11.77 -7.53
N GLY A 55 7.02 12.37 -6.40
CA GLY A 55 7.41 13.79 -6.36
C GLY A 55 6.26 14.79 -6.37
N GLN A 56 5.01 14.34 -6.40
CA GLN A 56 3.84 15.21 -6.41
C GLN A 56 3.15 15.24 -5.05
N PRO A 57 2.79 16.43 -4.53
CA PRO A 57 2.07 16.55 -3.27
C PRO A 57 0.57 16.35 -3.48
N TYR A 58 -0.07 15.70 -2.49
CA TYR A 58 -1.51 15.49 -2.47
C TYR A 58 -2.03 15.79 -1.06
N HIS A 59 -2.95 16.75 -0.94
CA HIS A 59 -3.65 16.98 0.31
C HIS A 59 -4.74 15.92 0.46
N LEU A 60 -4.79 15.26 1.64
CA LEU A 60 -5.78 14.23 1.93
C LEU A 60 -6.65 14.66 3.10
N GLY A 61 -7.96 14.62 2.90
CA GLY A 61 -8.96 14.88 3.92
C GLY A 61 -10.12 13.90 3.84
N PRO A 62 -11.12 14.02 4.74
CA PRO A 62 -12.24 13.08 4.80
C PRO A 62 -12.94 12.91 3.45
N GLY A 63 -13.15 11.66 3.04
CA GLY A 63 -13.78 11.32 1.78
C GLY A 63 -12.83 11.21 0.59
N ASP A 64 -11.56 11.59 0.75
CA ASP A 64 -10.57 11.45 -0.31
C ASP A 64 -10.07 10.01 -0.37
N MET A 65 -9.72 9.58 -1.57
CA MET A 65 -9.06 8.30 -1.80
C MET A 65 -7.75 8.55 -2.56
N LEU A 66 -6.65 8.03 -2.04
CA LEU A 66 -5.38 8.02 -2.75
C LEU A 66 -5.15 6.62 -3.32
N LEU A 67 -4.89 6.54 -4.62
CA LEU A 67 -4.58 5.30 -5.30
C LEU A 67 -3.12 5.32 -5.71
N THR A 68 -2.37 4.31 -5.29
CA THR A 68 -0.98 4.14 -5.73
C THR A 68 -0.84 2.82 -6.48
N GLU A 69 -0.28 2.90 -7.67
CA GLU A 69 0.00 1.71 -8.47
C GLU A 69 1.23 0.99 -7.90
N ALA A 70 1.29 -0.31 -8.10
CA ALA A 70 2.45 -1.11 -7.73
C ALA A 70 3.75 -0.44 -8.20
N GLY A 71 4.72 -0.34 -7.31
CA GLY A 71 6.01 0.29 -7.60
C GLY A 71 6.05 1.81 -7.43
N GLN A 72 4.92 2.47 -7.25
CA GLN A 72 4.91 3.92 -7.03
C GLN A 72 5.35 4.27 -5.62
N TYR A 73 6.34 5.14 -5.54
CA TYR A 73 6.94 5.59 -4.28
C TYR A 73 6.03 6.64 -3.64
N HIS A 74 5.68 6.44 -2.37
CA HIS A 74 4.77 7.35 -1.67
C HIS A 74 5.09 7.48 -0.18
N SER A 75 4.70 8.61 0.40
CA SER A 75 4.88 8.92 1.83
C SER A 75 3.70 9.73 2.32
N LEU A 76 3.57 9.85 3.65
CA LEU A 76 2.51 10.63 4.27
C LEU A 76 3.04 11.35 5.52
N GLU A 77 2.61 12.60 5.71
CA GLU A 77 2.71 13.35 6.95
C GLU A 77 1.31 13.67 7.45
N VAL A 78 1.00 13.32 8.69
CA VAL A 78 -0.31 13.57 9.32
C VAL A 78 -0.32 14.95 9.97
N THR A 79 -1.26 15.80 9.55
CA THR A 79 -1.40 17.16 10.06
C THR A 79 -2.58 17.32 11.01
N GLU A 80 -3.52 16.37 11.01
CA GLU A 80 -4.63 16.27 11.95
C GLU A 80 -4.88 14.78 12.20
N ASP A 81 -5.15 14.38 13.46
CA ASP A 81 -5.37 12.97 13.81
C ASP A 81 -6.28 12.29 12.78
N MET A 82 -5.80 11.19 12.21
CA MET A 82 -6.39 10.59 11.02
C MET A 82 -6.85 9.15 11.28
N VAL A 83 -8.05 8.84 10.80
CA VAL A 83 -8.53 7.47 10.66
C VAL A 83 -8.68 7.20 9.16
N SER A 84 -8.09 6.13 8.71
CA SER A 84 -8.17 5.74 7.30
C SER A 84 -8.36 4.23 7.15
N VAL A 85 -8.90 3.84 6.02
CA VAL A 85 -9.00 2.44 5.60
C VAL A 85 -8.12 2.29 4.37
N TYR A 86 -7.26 1.30 4.38
CA TYR A 86 -6.47 0.98 3.19
C TYR A 86 -6.73 -0.46 2.78
N TYR A 87 -6.66 -0.73 1.50
CA TYR A 87 -6.75 -2.08 0.98
C TYR A 87 -5.85 -2.24 -0.24
N TYR A 88 -5.49 -3.48 -0.52
CA TYR A 88 -4.54 -3.82 -1.56
C TYR A 88 -5.23 -4.55 -2.69
N GLY A 89 -4.79 -4.29 -3.91
CA GLY A 89 -5.14 -5.10 -5.06
C GLY A 89 -4.53 -6.49 -4.95
N VAL A 90 -4.74 -7.31 -5.96
CA VAL A 90 -4.21 -8.67 -5.97
C VAL A 90 -2.68 -8.62 -5.94
N MET A 91 -2.10 -9.28 -4.95
CA MET A 91 -0.66 -9.44 -4.86
C MET A 91 -0.20 -10.45 -5.90
N PRO A 92 0.76 -10.09 -6.78
CA PRO A 92 1.28 -11.05 -7.73
C PRO A 92 2.03 -12.19 -7.03
N GLU A 93 2.15 -13.32 -7.70
CA GLU A 93 2.95 -14.43 -7.22
C GLU A 93 4.40 -13.96 -6.96
N HIS A 94 4.96 -14.34 -5.83
CA HIS A 94 6.27 -13.88 -5.33
C HIS A 94 6.31 -12.41 -4.94
N GLY A 95 5.18 -11.72 -4.85
CA GLY A 95 5.09 -10.37 -4.35
C GLY A 95 5.38 -10.28 -2.86
N ARG A 96 5.89 -9.14 -2.43
CA ARG A 96 6.32 -8.89 -1.05
C ARG A 96 5.29 -8.00 -0.35
N TRP A 97 4.88 -8.40 0.86
CA TRP A 97 3.86 -7.71 1.66
C TRP A 97 4.42 -6.64 2.62
N SER A 98 5.60 -6.14 2.39
CA SER A 98 6.21 -5.15 3.28
C SER A 98 6.29 -3.77 2.63
N HIS A 99 6.66 -2.76 3.43
CA HIS A 99 7.13 -1.50 2.90
C HIS A 99 8.50 -1.74 2.24
N LEU A 100 8.56 -1.49 0.95
CA LEU A 100 9.79 -1.67 0.18
C LEU A 100 10.44 -0.30 -0.03
N HIS A 101 11.77 -0.23 0.03
CA HIS A 101 12.50 1.02 0.03
C HIS A 101 13.46 1.11 -1.15
N GLU A 102 13.44 2.25 -1.83
CA GLU A 102 14.37 2.55 -2.92
C GLU A 102 15.81 2.45 -2.45
N GLY A 103 16.66 1.83 -3.26
CA GLY A 103 18.07 1.62 -2.92
C GLY A 103 18.36 0.47 -1.98
N VAL A 104 17.33 -0.14 -1.39
CA VAL A 104 17.41 -1.31 -0.50
C VAL A 104 16.75 -2.50 -1.13
N ASP A 105 15.50 -2.32 -1.58
CA ASP A 105 14.70 -3.39 -2.17
C ASP A 105 14.67 -3.24 -3.70
N LEU A 106 14.80 -4.36 -4.42
CA LEU A 106 14.74 -4.36 -5.87
C LEU A 106 13.33 -3.98 -6.35
N PRO A 107 13.22 -3.17 -7.42
CA PRO A 107 11.95 -2.97 -8.10
C PRO A 107 11.36 -4.29 -8.58
N TRP A 108 10.04 -4.33 -8.79
CA TRP A 108 9.35 -5.59 -9.10
C TRP A 108 9.96 -6.37 -10.28
N ALA A 109 10.26 -5.69 -11.38
CA ALA A 109 10.83 -6.35 -12.56
C ALA A 109 12.18 -7.02 -12.27
N GLU A 110 13.05 -6.33 -11.49
CA GLU A 110 14.35 -6.85 -11.09
C GLU A 110 14.22 -7.98 -10.06
N HIS A 111 13.24 -7.86 -9.18
CA HIS A 111 12.93 -8.91 -8.20
C HIS A 111 12.50 -10.21 -8.91
N LEU A 112 11.61 -10.12 -9.89
CA LEU A 112 11.20 -11.27 -10.71
C LEU A 112 12.39 -11.90 -11.43
N ALA A 113 13.25 -11.08 -12.00
CA ALA A 113 14.45 -11.58 -12.68
C ALA A 113 15.37 -12.34 -11.72
N SER A 114 15.52 -11.82 -10.48
CA SER A 114 16.35 -12.49 -9.47
C SER A 114 15.80 -13.85 -9.04
N ILE A 115 14.46 -13.97 -8.94
CA ILE A 115 13.79 -15.24 -8.63
C ILE A 115 14.01 -16.23 -9.78
N ALA A 116 13.87 -15.79 -11.02
CA ALA A 116 14.07 -16.63 -12.19
C ALA A 116 15.52 -17.16 -12.25
N VAL A 117 16.49 -16.33 -11.96
CA VAL A 117 17.91 -16.75 -11.91
C VAL A 117 18.12 -17.81 -10.83
N LYS A 118 17.58 -17.61 -9.64
CA LYS A 118 17.68 -18.59 -8.54
C LYS A 118 17.03 -19.92 -8.90
N ALA A 119 15.87 -19.88 -9.54
CA ALA A 119 15.17 -21.09 -9.95
C ALA A 119 15.93 -21.88 -11.04
N ALA A 120 16.75 -21.21 -11.84
CA ALA A 120 17.55 -21.83 -12.89
C ALA A 120 18.84 -22.50 -12.36
N GLN A 121 19.22 -22.21 -11.15
CA GLN A 121 20.37 -22.81 -10.48
C GLN A 121 19.96 -24.08 -9.71
#